data_4cfc34b652ba2b1e7b0dd0390ce7f868
#
_entry.id   4cfc34b652ba2b1e7b0dd0390ce7f868
#
_cell.length_a   1.000
_cell.length_b   1.000
_cell.length_c   1.000
_cell.angle_alpha   90.00
_cell.angle_beta   90.00
_cell.angle_gamma   90.00
#
_symmetry.space_group_name_H-M   'P 1'
#
loop_
_entity.id
_entity.type
_entity.pdbx_description
1 polymer ?
#
loop_
_entity_poly.entity_id
_entity_poly.type
_entity_poly.pdbx_seq_one_letter_code
_entity_poly.pdbx_strand_id
1 'polypeptide(L)'
;MTPIQTYKARQSRHRWVRWIVLGSVTVLLATVGYLHQHPLFGMTPPGVDALCPFGGLEALWMFATTGDLMTKIAASSFILLVASIGITILFRRAFCGQLCPLGALQGASAGIGKKLFGRKFKLPAVVDMPLRWLKYVVLAGLTALTWIAGTLVVRPYDPWVAFMHLSSAEVWTGFWVGALILIGSLIASLFYDRFFCKYLCPMGAMYGLVSKLGLYRVRRDETKCIDCGKCDKVCPVDLPVSKVKDVTSAECLACGLCVNACPVKDTLAFAGPKNTKISPLFLTLATVVVFFGVVALTAIPGWFHTSTLSLAEEARGSGGPTLAASVEMPAFDPDLIKGKNTFAEVADLTGIERHAFVEKFGITEADLEKPIKDSANALGTFATGDVRVFVAEKLGIQGYVSAETEMK
;
A
#
# COMPACT_ATOMS: atom_id res chain seq x y z
N MET A 1 -1.18 44.53 3.03
CA MET A 1 -0.49 43.46 3.78
C MET A 1 1.02 43.64 3.65
N THR A 2 1.75 43.62 4.75
CA THR A 2 3.22 43.70 4.71
C THR A 2 3.83 42.41 4.10
N PRO A 3 5.05 42.49 3.51
CA PRO A 3 5.71 41.29 2.96
C PRO A 3 5.85 40.15 3.97
N ILE A 4 5.94 40.46 5.25
CA ILE A 4 6.01 39.48 6.35
C ILE A 4 4.65 38.79 6.58
N GLN A 5 3.55 39.55 6.47
CA GLN A 5 2.19 39.02 6.63
C GLN A 5 1.82 38.08 5.47
N THR A 6 2.17 38.44 4.23
CA THR A 6 1.96 37.59 3.05
C THR A 6 2.78 36.30 3.13
N TYR A 7 4.01 36.37 3.65
CA TYR A 7 4.86 35.19 3.83
C TYR A 7 4.28 34.20 4.88
N LYS A 8 3.86 34.71 6.05
CA LYS A 8 3.19 33.89 7.09
C LYS A 8 1.89 33.30 6.59
N ALA A 9 1.07 34.03 5.85
CA ALA A 9 -0.16 33.54 5.26
C ALA A 9 0.11 32.39 4.26
N ARG A 10 1.16 32.48 3.45
CA ARG A 10 1.58 31.46 2.49
C ARG A 10 2.04 30.17 3.20
N GLN A 11 2.78 30.29 4.30
CA GLN A 11 3.20 29.15 5.13
C GLN A 11 2.01 28.42 5.76
N SER A 12 1.05 29.18 6.30
CA SER A 12 -0.18 28.63 6.88
C SER A 12 -0.99 27.91 5.82
N ARG A 13 -1.19 28.52 4.63
CA ARG A 13 -1.94 27.91 3.53
C ARG A 13 -1.39 26.57 3.09
N HIS A 14 -0.07 26.43 2.90
CA HIS A 14 0.54 25.13 2.56
C HIS A 14 0.25 24.06 3.63
N ARG A 15 0.38 24.41 4.91
CA ARG A 15 0.14 23.47 6.01
C ARG A 15 -1.31 22.96 5.99
N TRP A 16 -2.27 23.83 5.77
CA TRP A 16 -3.68 23.49 5.67
C TRP A 16 -3.96 22.62 4.43
N VAL A 17 -3.51 23.04 3.25
CA VAL A 17 -3.68 22.27 2.02
C VAL A 17 -3.09 20.86 2.15
N ARG A 18 -1.89 20.74 2.71
CA ARG A 18 -1.26 19.44 2.94
C ARG A 18 -2.09 18.56 3.86
N TRP A 19 -2.65 19.08 4.95
CA TRP A 19 -3.49 18.30 5.85
C TRP A 19 -4.85 17.95 5.24
N ILE A 20 -5.42 18.83 4.44
CA ILE A 20 -6.64 18.55 3.67
C ILE A 20 -6.38 17.39 2.70
N VAL A 21 -5.30 17.44 1.92
CA VAL A 21 -4.94 16.36 0.99
C VAL A 21 -4.74 15.04 1.72
N LEU A 22 -3.92 15.02 2.78
CA LEU A 22 -3.68 13.82 3.57
C LEU A 22 -4.97 13.27 4.20
N GLY A 23 -5.81 14.14 4.75
CA GLY A 23 -7.09 13.77 5.35
C GLY A 23 -8.07 13.23 4.31
N SER A 24 -8.22 13.91 3.17
CA SER A 24 -9.11 13.48 2.09
C SER A 24 -8.71 12.11 1.53
N VAL A 25 -7.41 11.87 1.29
CA VAL A 25 -6.93 10.57 0.83
C VAL A 25 -7.14 9.49 1.89
N THR A 26 -6.90 9.80 3.17
CA THR A 26 -7.12 8.85 4.27
C THR A 26 -8.60 8.48 4.40
N VAL A 27 -9.50 9.46 4.36
CA VAL A 27 -10.95 9.25 4.41
C VAL A 27 -11.43 8.48 3.19
N LEU A 28 -10.99 8.86 1.98
CA LEU A 28 -11.34 8.15 0.75
C LEU A 28 -10.99 6.66 0.85
N LEU A 29 -9.76 6.33 1.25
CA LEU A 29 -9.32 4.95 1.34
C LEU A 29 -10.00 4.19 2.50
N ALA A 30 -10.23 4.83 3.65
CA ALA A 30 -11.04 4.24 4.70
C ALA A 30 -12.47 3.93 4.24
N THR A 31 -13.09 4.83 3.46
CA THR A 31 -14.41 4.62 2.88
C THR A 31 -14.40 3.46 1.87
N VAL A 32 -13.41 3.39 1.00
CA VAL A 32 -13.25 2.27 0.05
C VAL A 32 -13.08 0.95 0.80
N GLY A 33 -12.25 0.91 1.85
CA GLY A 33 -12.08 -0.28 2.71
C GLY A 33 -13.39 -0.69 3.39
N TYR A 34 -14.13 0.27 3.95
CA TYR A 34 -15.44 0.02 4.56
C TYR A 34 -16.45 -0.55 3.55
N LEU A 35 -16.59 0.08 2.38
CA LEU A 35 -17.51 -0.37 1.33
C LEU A 35 -17.12 -1.73 0.73
N HIS A 36 -15.81 -2.05 0.71
CA HIS A 36 -15.34 -3.38 0.29
C HIS A 36 -15.79 -4.48 1.25
N GLN A 37 -15.80 -4.18 2.55
CA GLN A 37 -16.27 -5.11 3.58
C GLN A 37 -17.81 -5.17 3.71
N HIS A 38 -18.48 -4.07 3.37
CA HIS A 38 -19.93 -3.91 3.47
C HIS A 38 -20.49 -3.41 2.12
N PRO A 39 -20.64 -4.29 1.11
CA PRO A 39 -21.13 -3.91 -0.21
C PRO A 39 -22.50 -3.22 -0.12
N LEU A 40 -22.61 -2.01 -0.63
CA LEU A 40 -23.87 -1.28 -0.71
C LEU A 40 -24.35 -1.27 -2.17
N PHE A 41 -25.63 -1.53 -2.39
CA PHE A 41 -26.27 -1.50 -3.71
C PHE A 41 -25.62 -2.40 -4.77
N GLY A 42 -25.02 -3.55 -4.36
CA GLY A 42 -24.37 -4.47 -5.29
C GLY A 42 -23.04 -3.98 -5.89
N MET A 43 -22.55 -2.82 -5.45
CA MET A 43 -21.23 -2.34 -5.84
C MET A 43 -20.16 -2.95 -4.91
N THR A 44 -19.24 -3.69 -5.49
CA THR A 44 -18.05 -4.21 -4.80
C THR A 44 -16.84 -3.36 -5.14
N PRO A 45 -16.44 -2.42 -4.27
CA PRO A 45 -15.23 -1.62 -4.48
C PRO A 45 -13.98 -2.51 -4.57
N PRO A 46 -12.90 -2.00 -5.17
CA PRO A 46 -11.66 -2.75 -5.35
C PRO A 46 -11.10 -3.26 -4.02
N GLY A 47 -10.53 -4.46 -4.06
CA GLY A 47 -9.83 -5.04 -2.93
C GLY A 47 -8.61 -4.21 -2.51
N VAL A 48 -8.17 -4.41 -1.29
CA VAL A 48 -7.04 -3.69 -0.66
C VAL A 48 -5.75 -3.86 -1.47
N ASP A 49 -5.53 -5.07 -1.99
CA ASP A 49 -4.34 -5.42 -2.75
C ASP A 49 -4.23 -4.61 -4.05
N ALA A 50 -5.37 -4.27 -4.67
CA ALA A 50 -5.44 -3.45 -5.87
C ALA A 50 -5.03 -1.98 -5.64
N LEU A 51 -5.04 -1.51 -4.39
CA LEU A 51 -4.70 -0.13 -4.01
C LEU A 51 -3.35 -0.03 -3.29
N CYS A 52 -2.59 -1.12 -3.21
CA CYS A 52 -1.29 -1.15 -2.54
C CYS A 52 -0.13 -1.11 -3.54
N PRO A 53 0.70 -0.03 -3.55
CA PRO A 53 1.89 0.00 -4.40
C PRO A 53 2.92 -1.09 -4.07
N PHE A 54 2.90 -1.64 -2.83
CA PHE A 54 3.81 -2.70 -2.43
C PHE A 54 3.49 -4.02 -3.13
N GLY A 55 2.21 -4.36 -3.30
CA GLY A 55 1.80 -5.51 -4.11
C GLY A 55 2.36 -5.44 -5.54
N GLY A 56 2.41 -4.25 -6.13
CA GLY A 56 3.07 -4.04 -7.43
C GLY A 56 4.57 -4.37 -7.42
N LEU A 57 5.28 -4.12 -6.31
CA LEU A 57 6.69 -4.47 -6.17
C LEU A 57 6.88 -6.00 -6.04
N GLU A 58 6.04 -6.66 -5.24
CA GLU A 58 6.07 -8.11 -5.08
C GLU A 58 5.78 -8.83 -6.41
N ALA A 59 4.77 -8.37 -7.15
CA ALA A 59 4.43 -8.92 -8.45
C ALA A 59 5.49 -8.64 -9.52
N LEU A 60 6.14 -7.49 -9.51
CA LEU A 60 7.23 -7.17 -10.44
C LEU A 60 8.39 -8.17 -10.29
N TRP A 61 8.71 -8.56 -9.06
CA TRP A 61 9.75 -9.53 -8.79
C TRP A 61 9.39 -10.92 -9.32
N MET A 62 8.16 -11.38 -9.06
CA MET A 62 7.65 -12.65 -9.59
C MET A 62 7.69 -12.64 -11.12
N PHE A 63 7.17 -11.60 -11.75
CA PHE A 63 7.20 -11.45 -13.20
C PHE A 63 8.63 -11.48 -13.79
N ALA A 64 9.58 -10.83 -13.12
CA ALA A 64 10.96 -10.80 -13.59
C ALA A 64 11.67 -12.17 -13.46
N THR A 65 11.25 -13.03 -12.55
CA THR A 65 11.92 -14.32 -12.26
C THR A 65 11.22 -15.52 -12.87
N THR A 66 9.89 -15.51 -12.93
CA THR A 66 9.08 -16.65 -13.44
C THR A 66 8.44 -16.36 -14.80
N GLY A 67 8.33 -15.09 -15.20
CA GLY A 67 7.58 -14.67 -16.38
C GLY A 67 6.06 -14.57 -16.14
N ASP A 68 5.57 -15.01 -14.98
CA ASP A 68 4.16 -15.05 -14.64
C ASP A 68 3.75 -13.88 -13.74
N LEU A 69 2.55 -13.35 -13.98
CA LEU A 69 1.94 -12.36 -13.09
C LEU A 69 1.22 -13.06 -11.93
N MET A 70 1.42 -12.58 -10.72
CA MET A 70 0.65 -13.05 -9.58
C MET A 70 -0.84 -12.82 -9.81
N THR A 71 -1.63 -13.89 -9.80
CA THR A 71 -3.09 -13.87 -10.03
C THR A 71 -3.88 -13.01 -9.03
N LYS A 72 -3.29 -12.77 -7.84
CA LYS A 72 -3.91 -11.96 -6.77
C LYS A 72 -3.66 -10.46 -6.88
N ILE A 73 -2.81 -10.01 -7.82
CA ILE A 73 -2.42 -8.61 -7.94
C ILE A 73 -3.03 -7.99 -9.19
N ALA A 74 -3.85 -6.97 -8.99
CA ALA A 74 -4.45 -6.22 -10.07
C ALA A 74 -3.43 -5.31 -10.78
N ALA A 75 -3.64 -5.04 -12.07
CA ALA A 75 -2.82 -4.12 -12.87
C ALA A 75 -2.70 -2.72 -12.24
N SER A 76 -3.73 -2.31 -11.50
CA SER A 76 -3.72 -1.06 -10.73
C SER A 76 -2.54 -0.93 -9.77
N SER A 77 -2.11 -2.02 -9.11
CA SER A 77 -0.96 -2.00 -8.17
C SER A 77 0.34 -1.63 -8.86
N PHE A 78 0.56 -2.10 -10.10
CA PHE A 78 1.72 -1.71 -10.91
C PHE A 78 1.66 -0.24 -11.30
N ILE A 79 0.49 0.24 -11.72
CA ILE A 79 0.29 1.64 -12.09
C ILE A 79 0.56 2.54 -10.88
N LEU A 80 0.06 2.18 -9.70
CA LEU A 80 0.32 2.90 -8.45
C LEU A 80 1.79 2.85 -8.05
N LEU A 81 2.47 1.73 -8.26
CA LEU A 81 3.91 1.61 -8.04
C LEU A 81 4.68 2.56 -8.97
N VAL A 82 4.40 2.52 -10.27
CA VAL A 82 5.06 3.39 -11.26
C VAL A 82 4.80 4.86 -10.97
N ALA A 83 3.55 5.25 -10.67
CA ALA A 83 3.19 6.60 -10.29
C ALA A 83 3.96 7.08 -9.05
N SER A 84 4.04 6.25 -8.02
CA SER A 84 4.73 6.58 -6.76
C SER A 84 6.25 6.62 -6.92
N ILE A 85 6.84 5.76 -7.76
CA ILE A 85 8.26 5.81 -8.13
C ILE A 85 8.54 7.08 -8.94
N GLY A 86 7.70 7.42 -9.93
CA GLY A 86 7.81 8.64 -10.70
C GLY A 86 7.81 9.89 -9.82
N ILE A 87 6.89 9.98 -8.86
CA ILE A 87 6.88 11.04 -7.85
C ILE A 87 8.18 11.05 -7.04
N THR A 88 8.69 9.86 -6.69
CA THR A 88 9.91 9.77 -5.89
C THR A 88 11.13 10.24 -6.66
N ILE A 89 11.22 9.98 -7.94
CA ILE A 89 12.28 10.49 -8.84
C ILE A 89 12.16 12.01 -8.99
N LEU A 90 10.95 12.54 -9.11
CA LEU A 90 10.75 14.00 -9.23
C LEU A 90 10.98 14.70 -7.89
N PHE A 91 10.29 14.29 -6.85
CA PHE A 91 10.14 15.02 -5.59
C PHE A 91 10.61 14.24 -4.36
N ARG A 92 11.49 13.24 -4.54
CA ARG A 92 11.95 12.37 -3.45
C ARG A 92 10.75 11.63 -2.80
N ARG A 93 10.77 11.34 -1.51
CA ARG A 93 9.69 10.64 -0.81
C ARG A 93 8.43 11.50 -0.61
N ALA A 94 8.05 12.34 -1.58
CA ALA A 94 6.88 13.22 -1.48
C ALA A 94 5.57 12.42 -1.33
N PHE A 95 5.45 11.25 -1.95
CA PHE A 95 4.33 10.34 -1.74
C PHE A 95 4.09 10.09 -0.24
N CYS A 96 5.14 9.69 0.50
CA CYS A 96 5.06 9.45 1.95
C CYS A 96 4.75 10.72 2.76
N GLY A 97 5.17 11.88 2.28
CA GLY A 97 4.98 13.17 2.95
C GLY A 97 3.64 13.84 2.70
N GLN A 98 2.99 13.55 1.57
CA GLN A 98 1.87 14.33 1.04
C GLN A 98 0.59 13.50 0.78
N LEU A 99 0.71 12.19 0.49
CA LEU A 99 -0.41 11.34 0.07
C LEU A 99 -0.65 10.13 0.97
N CYS A 100 0.39 9.54 1.57
CA CYS A 100 0.29 8.27 2.28
C CYS A 100 -0.60 8.36 3.53
N PRO A 101 -1.69 7.57 3.65
CA PRO A 101 -2.60 7.58 4.80
C PRO A 101 -1.94 7.14 6.10
N LEU A 102 -1.12 6.08 6.09
CA LEU A 102 -0.38 5.67 7.29
C LEU A 102 0.54 6.79 7.79
N GLY A 103 1.13 7.56 6.85
CA GLY A 103 1.88 8.75 7.19
C GLY A 103 1.02 9.89 7.75
N ALA A 104 -0.24 10.01 7.31
CA ALA A 104 -1.19 10.97 7.87
C ALA A 104 -1.56 10.60 9.31
N LEU A 105 -1.95 9.34 9.55
CA LEU A 105 -2.32 8.82 10.87
C LEU A 105 -1.19 8.98 11.88
N GLN A 106 0.03 8.56 11.53
CA GLN A 106 1.19 8.73 12.41
C GLN A 106 1.55 10.20 12.64
N GLY A 107 1.37 11.06 11.62
CA GLY A 107 1.56 12.50 11.77
C GLY A 107 0.52 13.14 12.70
N ALA A 108 -0.73 12.68 12.66
CA ALA A 108 -1.79 13.10 13.57
C ALA A 108 -1.50 12.64 15.01
N SER A 109 -1.13 11.37 15.20
CA SER A 109 -0.70 10.82 16.50
C SER A 109 0.46 11.63 17.10
N ALA A 110 1.48 11.94 16.30
CA ALA A 110 2.61 12.77 16.73
C ALA A 110 2.15 14.20 17.10
N GLY A 111 1.15 14.75 16.40
CA GLY A 111 0.54 16.04 16.74
C GLY A 111 -0.17 16.01 18.10
N ILE A 112 -0.90 14.92 18.37
CA ILE A 112 -1.56 14.68 19.67
C ILE A 112 -0.50 14.51 20.75
N GLY A 113 0.53 13.68 20.52
CA GLY A 113 1.62 13.47 21.48
C GLY A 113 2.33 14.77 21.86
N LYS A 114 2.60 15.66 20.89
CA LYS A 114 3.19 16.99 21.17
C LYS A 114 2.29 17.90 22.02
N LYS A 115 0.96 17.78 21.86
CA LYS A 115 0.00 18.53 22.69
C LYS A 115 -0.06 17.96 24.12
N LEU A 116 -0.03 16.65 24.27
CA LEU A 116 -0.09 15.98 25.57
C LEU A 116 1.19 16.15 26.39
N PHE A 117 2.34 15.97 25.76
CA PHE A 117 3.64 15.96 26.44
C PHE A 117 4.40 17.29 26.36
N GLY A 118 3.88 18.28 25.62
CA GLY A 118 4.50 19.59 25.46
C GLY A 118 5.84 19.61 24.71
N ARG A 119 6.36 18.43 24.32
CA ARG A 119 7.66 18.26 23.68
C ARG A 119 7.67 17.17 22.64
N LYS A 120 8.69 17.23 21.77
CA LYS A 120 9.02 16.16 20.83
C LYS A 120 10.14 15.32 21.41
N PHE A 121 9.92 14.02 21.50
CA PHE A 121 10.98 13.08 21.90
C PHE A 121 11.84 12.74 20.68
N LYS A 122 13.12 12.48 20.92
CA LYS A 122 14.08 12.02 19.93
C LYS A 122 14.88 10.88 20.51
N LEU A 123 15.13 9.85 19.70
CA LEU A 123 16.05 8.79 20.08
C LEU A 123 17.49 9.30 20.02
N PRO A 124 18.38 8.83 20.94
CA PRO A 124 19.80 9.08 20.82
C PRO A 124 20.32 8.57 19.45
N ALA A 125 21.28 9.28 18.87
CA ALA A 125 21.80 8.96 17.54
C ALA A 125 22.36 7.51 17.47
N VAL A 126 22.92 7.01 18.56
CA VAL A 126 23.45 5.64 18.67
C VAL A 126 22.36 4.58 18.43
N VAL A 127 21.12 4.85 18.84
CA VAL A 127 19.97 3.94 18.67
C VAL A 127 19.22 4.26 17.36
N ASP A 128 19.04 5.54 17.06
CA ASP A 128 18.29 5.99 15.89
C ASP A 128 18.91 5.52 14.56
N MET A 129 20.25 5.56 14.46
CA MET A 129 20.96 5.23 13.25
C MET A 129 20.84 3.74 12.86
N PRO A 130 21.11 2.76 13.73
CA PRO A 130 20.90 1.34 13.41
C PRO A 130 19.43 1.00 13.21
N LEU A 131 18.50 1.59 13.98
CA LEU A 131 17.07 1.35 13.78
C LEU A 131 16.60 1.77 12.38
N ARG A 132 17.16 2.81 11.76
CA ARG A 132 16.83 3.22 10.39
C ARG A 132 17.20 2.17 9.35
N TRP A 133 18.16 1.30 9.63
CA TRP A 133 18.53 0.20 8.75
C TRP A 133 17.54 -0.96 8.80
N LEU A 134 16.80 -1.10 9.90
CA LEU A 134 15.85 -2.19 10.10
C LEU A 134 14.82 -2.28 8.95
N LYS A 135 14.31 -1.15 8.44
CA LYS A 135 13.38 -1.16 7.30
C LYS A 135 13.96 -1.76 6.01
N TYR A 136 15.30 -1.70 5.82
CA TYR A 136 15.94 -2.33 4.66
C TYR A 136 16.07 -3.83 4.86
N VAL A 137 16.30 -4.27 6.09
CA VAL A 137 16.27 -5.70 6.47
C VAL A 137 14.85 -6.24 6.29
N VAL A 138 13.84 -5.51 6.74
CA VAL A 138 12.43 -5.85 6.55
C VAL A 138 12.11 -5.94 5.04
N LEU A 139 12.51 -4.95 4.24
CA LEU A 139 12.30 -4.97 2.78
C LEU A 139 12.93 -6.22 2.16
N ALA A 140 14.20 -6.48 2.44
CA ALA A 140 14.94 -7.63 1.87
C ALA A 140 14.32 -8.96 2.33
N GLY A 141 13.99 -9.09 3.62
CA GLY A 141 13.38 -10.29 4.19
C GLY A 141 12.01 -10.58 3.58
N LEU A 142 11.15 -9.56 3.47
CA LEU A 142 9.82 -9.71 2.89
C LEU A 142 9.89 -10.06 1.39
N THR A 143 10.76 -9.39 0.64
CA THR A 143 10.95 -9.71 -0.79
C THR A 143 11.44 -11.13 -0.98
N ALA A 144 12.42 -11.58 -0.18
CA ALA A 144 12.93 -12.95 -0.24
C ALA A 144 11.88 -13.99 0.15
N LEU A 145 11.09 -13.73 1.22
CA LEU A 145 10.02 -14.64 1.65
C LEU A 145 8.91 -14.76 0.61
N THR A 146 8.47 -13.65 0.02
CA THR A 146 7.48 -13.64 -1.06
C THR A 146 7.97 -14.43 -2.26
N TRP A 147 9.25 -14.28 -2.61
CA TRP A 147 9.85 -15.03 -3.71
C TRP A 147 9.91 -16.53 -3.46
N ILE A 148 10.36 -16.95 -2.25
CA ILE A 148 10.45 -18.37 -1.89
C ILE A 148 9.06 -19.02 -1.81
N ALA A 149 8.09 -18.30 -1.22
CA ALA A 149 6.74 -18.83 -0.99
C ALA A 149 5.82 -18.71 -2.23
N GLY A 150 6.15 -17.91 -3.23
CA GLY A 150 5.29 -17.65 -4.40
C GLY A 150 3.94 -16.98 -4.07
N THR A 151 3.75 -16.52 -2.82
CA THR A 151 2.50 -15.92 -2.32
C THR A 151 2.76 -14.62 -1.56
N LEU A 152 1.71 -13.80 -1.35
CA LEU A 152 1.79 -12.55 -0.58
C LEU A 152 1.95 -12.81 0.93
N VAL A 153 3.16 -13.18 1.36
CA VAL A 153 3.48 -13.48 2.78
C VAL A 153 3.25 -12.27 3.69
N VAL A 154 3.38 -11.05 3.16
CA VAL A 154 3.28 -9.80 3.94
C VAL A 154 1.86 -9.49 4.39
N ARG A 155 0.85 -9.95 3.66
CA ARG A 155 -0.55 -9.55 3.80
C ARG A 155 -1.09 -9.60 5.24
N PRO A 156 -0.92 -10.66 6.05
CA PRO A 156 -1.39 -10.72 7.43
C PRO A 156 -0.62 -9.79 8.40
N TYR A 157 0.57 -9.35 8.03
CA TYR A 157 1.45 -8.50 8.84
C TYR A 157 1.39 -7.02 8.45
N ASP A 158 0.74 -6.69 7.33
CA ASP A 158 0.72 -5.33 6.79
C ASP A 158 -0.28 -4.44 7.54
N PRO A 159 0.20 -3.37 8.22
CA PRO A 159 -0.69 -2.41 8.87
C PRO A 159 -1.57 -1.65 7.88
N TRP A 160 -1.24 -1.63 6.59
CA TRP A 160 -2.09 -1.08 5.54
C TRP A 160 -3.31 -1.95 5.30
N VAL A 161 -3.12 -3.26 5.16
CA VAL A 161 -4.21 -4.24 5.02
C VAL A 161 -5.11 -4.19 6.25
N ALA A 162 -4.53 -4.19 7.46
CA ALA A 162 -5.28 -4.07 8.70
C ALA A 162 -6.09 -2.77 8.77
N PHE A 163 -5.54 -1.63 8.31
CA PHE A 163 -6.26 -0.36 8.26
C PHE A 163 -7.49 -0.42 7.34
N MET A 164 -7.39 -1.07 6.20
CA MET A 164 -8.50 -1.21 5.25
C MET A 164 -9.56 -2.20 5.71
N HIS A 165 -9.20 -3.18 6.58
CA HIS A 165 -10.11 -4.19 7.13
C HIS A 165 -10.63 -3.86 8.53
N LEU A 166 -10.42 -2.65 9.05
CA LEU A 166 -10.81 -2.28 10.43
C LEU A 166 -12.30 -2.50 10.75
N SER A 167 -13.17 -2.46 9.74
CA SER A 167 -14.61 -2.67 9.90
C SER A 167 -15.04 -4.14 9.79
N SER A 168 -14.13 -5.05 9.46
CA SER A 168 -14.39 -6.48 9.28
C SER A 168 -13.95 -7.29 10.49
N ALA A 169 -14.68 -8.37 10.80
CA ALA A 169 -14.24 -9.37 11.77
C ALA A 169 -12.91 -10.06 11.36
N GLU A 170 -12.60 -10.09 10.07
CA GLU A 170 -11.35 -10.65 9.55
C GLU A 170 -10.10 -9.99 10.12
N VAL A 171 -10.19 -8.73 10.59
CA VAL A 171 -9.06 -8.06 11.23
C VAL A 171 -8.58 -8.82 12.47
N TRP A 172 -9.48 -9.48 13.19
CA TRP A 172 -9.17 -10.21 14.42
C TRP A 172 -8.82 -11.66 14.21
N THR A 173 -9.23 -12.26 13.09
CA THR A 173 -8.94 -13.67 12.76
C THR A 173 -7.73 -13.81 11.84
N GLY A 174 -7.65 -13.01 10.76
CA GLY A 174 -6.60 -13.12 9.72
C GLY A 174 -5.53 -12.04 9.76
N PHE A 175 -5.85 -10.82 10.25
CA PHE A 175 -4.96 -9.64 10.16
C PHE A 175 -4.61 -9.03 11.53
N TRP A 176 -4.79 -9.77 12.62
CA TRP A 176 -4.59 -9.28 13.98
C TRP A 176 -3.15 -8.81 14.24
N VAL A 177 -2.14 -9.45 13.62
CA VAL A 177 -0.74 -9.01 13.74
C VAL A 177 -0.54 -7.66 13.04
N GLY A 178 -1.08 -7.49 11.83
CA GLY A 178 -1.07 -6.20 11.13
C GLY A 178 -1.78 -5.09 11.92
N ALA A 179 -2.90 -5.44 12.59
CA ALA A 179 -3.62 -4.52 13.48
C ALA A 179 -2.78 -4.14 14.70
N LEU A 180 -2.08 -5.08 15.34
CA LEU A 180 -1.15 -4.79 16.42
C LEU A 180 0.00 -3.89 15.97
N ILE A 181 0.56 -4.14 14.79
CA ILE A 181 1.61 -3.29 14.21
C ILE A 181 1.05 -1.88 13.94
N LEU A 182 -0.17 -1.77 13.41
CA LEU A 182 -0.83 -0.48 13.20
C LEU A 182 -0.99 0.28 14.52
N ILE A 183 -1.66 -0.32 15.51
CA ILE A 183 -1.92 0.31 16.81
C ILE A 183 -0.59 0.63 17.51
N GLY A 184 0.34 -0.30 17.57
CA GLY A 184 1.66 -0.10 18.16
C GLY A 184 2.44 1.04 17.49
N SER A 185 2.37 1.15 16.15
CA SER A 185 3.00 2.23 15.39
C SER A 185 2.37 3.59 15.67
N LEU A 186 1.04 3.65 15.88
CA LEU A 186 0.33 4.88 16.24
C LEU A 186 0.67 5.31 17.67
N ILE A 187 0.71 4.38 18.62
CA ILE A 187 1.12 4.63 20.00
C ILE A 187 2.59 5.10 20.03
N ALA A 188 3.50 4.41 19.36
CA ALA A 188 4.89 4.81 19.26
C ALA A 188 5.04 6.20 18.61
N SER A 189 4.15 6.55 17.68
CA SER A 189 4.16 7.85 17.01
C SER A 189 3.67 9.00 17.90
N LEU A 190 3.01 8.74 19.04
CA LEU A 190 2.73 9.77 20.06
C LEU A 190 4.04 10.32 20.66
N PHE A 191 5.05 9.47 20.76
CA PHE A 191 6.36 9.82 21.33
C PHE A 191 7.37 10.20 20.24
N TYR A 192 7.47 9.40 19.17
CA TYR A 192 8.46 9.53 18.11
C TYR A 192 7.79 9.76 16.76
N ASP A 193 7.91 10.94 16.19
CA ASP A 193 7.29 11.29 14.91
C ASP A 193 7.53 10.20 13.85
N ARG A 194 6.43 9.70 13.24
CA ARG A 194 6.50 8.76 12.12
C ARG A 194 7.31 7.49 12.38
N PHE A 195 7.10 6.85 13.51
CA PHE A 195 7.87 5.69 13.98
C PHE A 195 7.93 4.57 12.93
N PHE A 196 6.79 4.06 12.46
CA PHE A 196 6.76 2.99 11.47
C PHE A 196 7.44 3.40 10.14
N CYS A 197 7.10 4.59 9.62
CA CYS A 197 7.69 5.11 8.38
C CYS A 197 9.22 5.27 8.44
N LYS A 198 9.75 5.51 9.63
CA LYS A 198 11.17 5.77 9.87
C LYS A 198 11.98 4.48 10.02
N TYR A 199 11.39 3.44 10.66
CA TYR A 199 12.13 2.26 11.09
C TYR A 199 11.68 0.94 10.47
N LEU A 200 10.41 0.78 10.12
CA LEU A 200 9.84 -0.52 9.75
C LEU A 200 9.28 -0.59 8.32
N CYS A 201 8.83 0.53 7.75
CA CYS A 201 8.10 0.54 6.49
C CYS A 201 8.96 0.09 5.30
N PRO A 202 8.68 -1.06 4.65
CA PRO A 202 9.44 -1.55 3.50
C PRO A 202 9.33 -0.63 2.28
N MET A 203 8.13 -0.08 2.01
CA MET A 203 7.96 0.94 0.97
C MET A 203 8.78 2.20 1.26
N GLY A 204 8.90 2.57 2.55
CA GLY A 204 9.78 3.64 2.99
C GLY A 204 11.25 3.36 2.70
N ALA A 205 11.69 2.11 2.76
CA ALA A 205 13.04 1.70 2.37
C ALA A 205 13.23 1.82 0.85
N MET A 206 12.33 1.25 0.05
CA MET A 206 12.37 1.29 -1.41
C MET A 206 12.38 2.72 -1.94
N TYR A 207 11.43 3.56 -1.50
CA TYR A 207 11.43 4.98 -1.89
C TYR A 207 12.66 5.73 -1.38
N GLY A 208 13.23 5.31 -0.25
CA GLY A 208 14.50 5.84 0.27
C GLY A 208 15.64 5.65 -0.71
N LEU A 209 15.79 4.43 -1.28
CA LEU A 209 16.80 4.11 -2.28
C LEU A 209 16.60 4.93 -3.56
N VAL A 210 15.38 4.90 -4.12
CA VAL A 210 15.02 5.65 -5.34
C VAL A 210 15.18 7.16 -5.14
N SER A 211 14.91 7.67 -3.95
CA SER A 211 14.97 9.11 -3.66
C SER A 211 16.37 9.72 -3.77
N LYS A 212 17.43 8.90 -3.79
CA LYS A 212 18.79 9.37 -4.09
C LYS A 212 18.90 9.98 -5.49
N LEU A 213 18.10 9.50 -6.43
CA LEU A 213 17.95 10.02 -7.79
C LEU A 213 17.06 11.28 -7.84
N GLY A 214 16.42 11.65 -6.73
CA GLY A 214 15.41 12.70 -6.66
C GLY A 214 15.91 14.06 -7.16
N LEU A 215 15.18 14.62 -8.15
CA LEU A 215 15.55 15.87 -8.84
C LEU A 215 15.39 17.10 -7.94
N TYR A 216 14.29 17.20 -7.20
CA TYR A 216 14.03 18.31 -6.29
C TYR A 216 14.36 17.93 -4.85
N ARG A 217 15.20 18.76 -4.20
CA ARG A 217 15.63 18.58 -2.81
C ARG A 217 15.52 19.89 -2.03
N VAL A 218 15.44 19.78 -0.72
CA VAL A 218 15.50 21.00 0.14
C VAL A 218 16.93 21.50 0.13
N ARG A 219 17.08 22.76 -0.30
CA ARG A 219 18.35 23.48 -0.33
C ARG A 219 18.30 24.66 0.64
N ARG A 220 19.39 24.84 1.38
CA ARG A 220 19.62 25.93 2.31
C ARG A 220 20.56 26.96 1.69
N ASP A 221 20.18 28.21 1.75
CA ASP A 221 21.06 29.35 1.46
C ASP A 221 21.81 29.70 2.75
N GLU A 222 23.09 29.41 2.78
CA GLU A 222 23.94 29.58 3.96
C GLU A 222 24.14 31.07 4.30
N THR A 223 24.15 31.93 3.29
CA THR A 223 24.36 33.36 3.47
C THR A 223 23.19 34.05 4.16
N LYS A 224 21.97 33.51 4.02
CA LYS A 224 20.72 34.02 4.62
C LYS A 224 20.34 33.33 5.91
N CYS A 225 21.01 32.25 6.25
CA CYS A 225 20.68 31.42 7.41
C CYS A 225 21.12 32.14 8.70
N ILE A 226 20.18 32.23 9.66
CA ILE A 226 20.44 32.78 11.00
C ILE A 226 20.66 31.67 12.06
N ASP A 227 20.87 30.45 11.65
CA ASP A 227 21.17 29.26 12.46
C ASP A 227 20.22 29.02 13.66
N CYS A 228 18.95 29.42 13.55
CA CYS A 228 17.96 29.32 14.62
C CYS A 228 17.47 27.87 14.90
N GLY A 229 17.84 26.89 14.09
CA GLY A 229 17.51 25.45 14.25
C GLY A 229 16.02 25.08 14.20
N LYS A 230 15.11 25.99 13.83
CA LYS A 230 13.67 25.71 13.75
C LYS A 230 13.34 24.62 12.72
N CYS A 231 14.07 24.57 11.60
CA CYS A 231 13.90 23.56 10.56
C CYS A 231 14.18 22.14 11.07
N ASP A 232 15.17 21.93 11.96
CA ASP A 232 15.51 20.65 12.57
C ASP A 232 14.44 20.22 13.59
N LYS A 233 13.90 21.19 14.35
CA LYS A 233 12.87 20.93 15.37
C LYS A 233 11.56 20.42 14.77
N VAL A 234 11.17 20.91 13.59
CA VAL A 234 9.92 20.55 12.93
C VAL A 234 10.06 19.35 12.00
N CYS A 235 11.28 18.87 11.76
CA CYS A 235 11.50 17.74 10.86
C CYS A 235 10.94 16.45 11.48
N PRO A 236 9.96 15.76 10.82
CA PRO A 236 9.33 14.56 11.39
C PRO A 236 10.27 13.34 11.40
N VAL A 237 11.37 13.40 10.65
CA VAL A 237 12.37 12.32 10.56
C VAL A 237 13.74 12.73 11.13
N ASP A 238 13.76 13.81 11.89
CA ASP A 238 14.93 14.28 12.66
C ASP A 238 16.21 14.51 11.83
N LEU A 239 16.06 15.12 10.66
CA LEU A 239 17.21 15.48 9.82
C LEU A 239 17.85 16.81 10.27
N PRO A 240 19.19 16.90 10.23
CA PRO A 240 19.91 18.12 10.55
C PRO A 240 19.91 19.12 9.37
N VAL A 241 18.71 19.65 9.04
CA VAL A 241 18.50 20.54 7.89
C VAL A 241 19.31 21.84 8.00
N SER A 242 19.50 22.33 9.24
CA SER A 242 20.29 23.53 9.50
C SER A 242 21.80 23.36 9.28
N LYS A 243 22.29 22.12 9.24
CA LYS A 243 23.72 21.83 9.15
C LYS A 243 24.21 21.42 7.76
N VAL A 244 23.29 21.31 6.79
CA VAL A 244 23.63 20.90 5.43
C VAL A 244 23.16 21.92 4.41
N LYS A 245 23.89 22.08 3.32
CA LYS A 245 23.50 22.93 2.19
C LYS A 245 22.35 22.31 1.42
N ASP A 246 22.46 21.03 1.05
CA ASP A 246 21.43 20.25 0.38
C ASP A 246 21.02 19.07 1.25
N VAL A 247 19.71 18.85 1.43
CA VAL A 247 19.19 17.69 2.13
C VAL A 247 19.17 16.50 1.18
N THR A 248 20.25 15.71 1.18
CA THR A 248 20.42 14.53 0.31
C THR A 248 19.98 13.22 0.96
N SER A 249 19.70 13.24 2.28
CA SER A 249 19.32 12.06 3.05
C SER A 249 18.12 11.30 2.43
N ALA A 250 18.23 9.98 2.30
CA ALA A 250 17.17 9.08 1.88
C ALA A 250 15.89 9.16 2.74
N GLU A 251 16.01 9.70 3.96
CA GLU A 251 14.89 9.86 4.90
C GLU A 251 14.00 11.07 4.61
N CYS A 252 14.41 12.00 3.77
CA CYS A 252 13.65 13.21 3.51
C CYS A 252 12.30 12.92 2.84
N LEU A 253 11.20 13.21 3.56
CA LEU A 253 9.83 12.99 3.10
C LEU A 253 9.32 14.07 2.14
N ALA A 254 10.11 15.07 1.79
CA ALA A 254 9.72 16.22 0.99
C ALA A 254 8.39 16.88 1.45
N CYS A 255 8.12 16.86 2.75
CA CYS A 255 6.87 17.34 3.34
C CYS A 255 6.78 18.88 3.44
N GLY A 256 7.86 19.62 3.21
CA GLY A 256 7.92 21.07 3.22
C GLY A 256 7.82 21.74 4.58
N LEU A 257 7.75 20.99 5.69
CA LEU A 257 7.60 21.59 7.03
C LEU A 257 8.79 22.45 7.44
N CYS A 258 10.02 22.02 7.10
CA CYS A 258 11.23 22.81 7.38
C CYS A 258 11.26 24.13 6.61
N VAL A 259 10.82 24.12 5.35
CA VAL A 259 10.72 25.33 4.51
C VAL A 259 9.68 26.31 5.11
N ASN A 260 8.54 25.78 5.56
CA ASN A 260 7.51 26.60 6.19
C ASN A 260 7.88 27.13 7.58
N ALA A 261 8.73 26.42 8.31
CA ALA A 261 9.16 26.83 9.65
C ALA A 261 10.29 27.88 9.61
N CYS A 262 10.92 28.07 8.46
CA CYS A 262 12.00 29.04 8.33
C CYS A 262 11.47 30.48 8.47
N PRO A 263 12.00 31.27 9.41
CA PRO A 263 11.54 32.66 9.59
C PRO A 263 12.08 33.61 8.52
N VAL A 264 13.19 33.23 7.87
CA VAL A 264 13.84 34.05 6.86
C VAL A 264 13.39 33.62 5.47
N LYS A 265 12.86 34.54 4.70
CA LYS A 265 12.36 34.28 3.34
C LYS A 265 13.51 33.82 2.43
N ASP A 266 13.20 32.86 1.55
CA ASP A 266 14.09 32.31 0.50
C ASP A 266 15.39 31.69 1.03
N THR A 267 15.51 31.42 2.34
CA THR A 267 16.62 30.68 2.95
C THR A 267 16.52 29.19 2.71
N LEU A 268 15.30 28.63 2.79
CA LEU A 268 15.01 27.24 2.49
C LEU A 268 13.99 27.16 1.34
N ALA A 269 14.32 26.37 0.32
CA ALA A 269 13.42 26.12 -0.81
C ALA A 269 13.63 24.69 -1.33
N PHE A 270 12.65 24.17 -2.05
CA PHE A 270 12.88 23.02 -2.91
C PHE A 270 13.58 23.49 -4.17
N ALA A 271 14.82 23.02 -4.38
CA ALA A 271 15.62 23.35 -5.55
C ALA A 271 15.80 22.11 -6.42
N GLY A 272 15.57 22.30 -7.71
CA GLY A 272 15.73 21.30 -8.74
C GLY A 272 16.94 21.56 -9.64
N PRO A 273 17.00 20.89 -10.80
CA PRO A 273 18.00 21.12 -11.82
C PRO A 273 18.06 22.61 -12.22
N LYS A 274 19.25 23.07 -12.59
CA LYS A 274 19.48 24.50 -12.94
C LYS A 274 19.01 25.50 -11.87
N ASN A 275 19.00 25.06 -10.59
CA ASN A 275 18.62 25.89 -9.43
C ASN A 275 17.16 26.42 -9.47
N THR A 276 16.28 25.76 -10.22
CA THR A 276 14.85 26.08 -10.23
C THR A 276 14.25 25.88 -8.85
N LYS A 277 13.62 26.94 -8.31
CA LYS A 277 13.02 26.90 -6.96
C LYS A 277 11.50 26.72 -7.06
N ILE A 278 10.96 25.77 -6.32
CA ILE A 278 9.51 25.55 -6.20
C ILE A 278 9.05 25.74 -4.77
N SER A 279 7.81 26.19 -4.64
CA SER A 279 7.20 26.39 -3.32
C SER A 279 6.70 25.03 -2.76
N PRO A 280 6.63 24.88 -1.41
CA PRO A 280 6.05 23.68 -0.81
C PRO A 280 4.60 23.43 -1.24
N LEU A 281 3.81 24.48 -1.48
CA LEU A 281 2.44 24.35 -1.97
C LEU A 281 2.40 23.78 -3.39
N PHE A 282 3.25 24.26 -4.28
CA PHE A 282 3.36 23.74 -5.64
C PHE A 282 3.77 22.26 -5.62
N LEU A 283 4.74 21.88 -4.78
CA LEU A 283 5.18 20.50 -4.63
C LEU A 283 4.01 19.60 -4.20
N THR A 284 3.20 20.03 -3.21
CA THR A 284 2.02 19.25 -2.78
C THR A 284 1.03 19.08 -3.92
N LEU A 285 0.67 20.15 -4.61
CA LEU A 285 -0.28 20.10 -5.73
C LEU A 285 0.26 19.28 -6.90
N ALA A 286 1.53 19.46 -7.26
CA ALA A 286 2.17 18.66 -8.30
C ALA A 286 2.20 17.15 -7.96
N THR A 287 2.45 16.79 -6.70
CA THR A 287 2.39 15.40 -6.24
C THR A 287 1.00 14.82 -6.41
N VAL A 288 -0.05 15.56 -6.06
CA VAL A 288 -1.46 15.16 -6.25
C VAL A 288 -1.78 15.00 -7.73
N VAL A 289 -1.46 16.01 -8.54
CA VAL A 289 -1.75 16.02 -9.98
C VAL A 289 -1.02 14.90 -10.70
N VAL A 290 0.25 14.66 -10.40
CA VAL A 290 1.01 13.58 -11.04
C VAL A 290 0.42 12.21 -10.64
N PHE A 291 0.13 12.00 -9.35
CA PHE A 291 -0.39 10.71 -8.88
C PHE A 291 -1.78 10.40 -9.47
N PHE A 292 -2.74 11.27 -9.25
CA PHE A 292 -4.10 11.07 -9.75
C PHE A 292 -4.21 11.25 -11.26
N GLY A 293 -3.32 12.04 -11.86
CA GLY A 293 -3.23 12.17 -13.31
C GLY A 293 -2.80 10.88 -13.99
N VAL A 294 -1.80 10.16 -13.44
CA VAL A 294 -1.41 8.82 -13.94
C VAL A 294 -2.56 7.83 -13.78
N VAL A 295 -3.24 7.83 -12.62
CA VAL A 295 -4.40 6.97 -12.39
C VAL A 295 -5.52 7.27 -13.38
N ALA A 296 -5.86 8.55 -13.58
CA ALA A 296 -6.91 8.95 -14.53
C ALA A 296 -6.56 8.60 -15.98
N LEU A 297 -5.32 8.87 -16.40
CA LEU A 297 -4.84 8.57 -17.77
C LEU A 297 -4.84 7.08 -18.06
N THR A 298 -4.64 6.24 -17.06
CA THR A 298 -4.67 4.77 -17.22
C THR A 298 -6.07 4.19 -17.05
N ALA A 299 -6.95 4.88 -16.33
CA ALA A 299 -8.35 4.48 -16.17
C ALA A 299 -9.18 4.73 -17.43
N ILE A 300 -8.92 5.83 -18.18
CA ILE A 300 -9.65 6.17 -19.42
C ILE A 300 -9.56 5.04 -20.47
N PRO A 301 -8.38 4.50 -20.83
CA PRO A 301 -8.27 3.37 -21.76
C PRO A 301 -8.61 2.01 -21.12
N GLY A 302 -9.03 1.98 -19.87
CA GLY A 302 -9.36 0.75 -19.17
C GLY A 302 -8.15 -0.05 -18.66
N TRP A 303 -6.95 0.50 -18.62
CA TRP A 303 -5.77 -0.19 -18.09
C TRP A 303 -5.72 -0.26 -16.56
N PHE A 304 -6.41 0.65 -15.90
CA PHE A 304 -6.53 0.65 -14.45
C PHE A 304 -7.62 -0.32 -14.00
N HIS A 305 -7.32 -1.61 -14.04
CA HIS A 305 -8.20 -2.65 -13.54
C HIS A 305 -7.94 -2.89 -12.05
N THR A 306 -9.01 -2.83 -11.28
CA THR A 306 -9.01 -3.10 -9.84
C THR A 306 -9.57 -4.48 -9.50
N SER A 307 -10.21 -5.14 -10.48
CA SER A 307 -10.63 -6.54 -10.38
C SER A 307 -9.45 -7.46 -10.63
N THR A 308 -9.31 -8.47 -9.82
CA THR A 308 -8.49 -9.64 -10.18
C THR A 308 -9.18 -10.37 -11.34
N LEU A 309 -8.40 -11.06 -12.17
CA LEU A 309 -8.93 -11.89 -13.25
C LEU A 309 -10.05 -12.80 -12.75
N SER A 310 -11.07 -13.01 -13.57
CA SER A 310 -12.12 -14.00 -13.28
C SER A 310 -11.49 -15.42 -13.29
N LEU A 311 -12.15 -16.37 -12.63
CA LEU A 311 -11.68 -17.77 -12.62
C LEU A 311 -11.49 -18.31 -14.05
N ALA A 312 -12.38 -17.92 -14.96
CA ALA A 312 -12.31 -18.29 -16.38
C ALA A 312 -11.10 -17.70 -17.12
N GLU A 313 -10.73 -16.47 -16.79
CA GLU A 313 -9.54 -15.81 -17.35
C GLU A 313 -8.25 -16.35 -16.71
N GLU A 314 -8.25 -16.66 -15.41
CA GLU A 314 -7.15 -17.31 -14.73
C GLU A 314 -6.90 -18.72 -15.28
N ALA A 315 -7.95 -19.50 -15.52
CA ALA A 315 -7.86 -20.84 -16.11
C ALA A 315 -7.36 -20.80 -17.58
N ARG A 316 -7.69 -19.74 -18.34
CA ARG A 316 -7.17 -19.54 -19.71
C ARG A 316 -5.73 -19.04 -19.74
N GLY A 317 -5.33 -18.24 -18.74
CA GLY A 317 -3.98 -17.63 -18.67
C GLY A 317 -2.88 -18.60 -18.18
N SER A 318 -3.24 -19.69 -17.53
CA SER A 318 -2.30 -20.75 -17.12
C SER A 318 -1.86 -21.67 -18.27
N GLY A 319 -2.49 -21.55 -19.44
CA GLY A 319 -2.04 -22.17 -20.68
C GLY A 319 -1.33 -21.18 -21.57
N GLY A 320 -0.03 -21.37 -21.85
CA GLY A 320 0.82 -20.54 -22.73
C GLY A 320 0.25 -20.33 -24.15
N PRO A 321 1.01 -19.73 -25.09
CA PRO A 321 0.48 -19.09 -26.30
C PRO A 321 -0.37 -20.02 -27.15
N THR A 322 -1.58 -19.60 -27.44
CA THR A 322 -2.55 -20.25 -28.32
C THR A 322 -1.97 -20.56 -29.69
N LEU A 323 -1.56 -21.80 -29.91
CA LEU A 323 -1.56 -22.41 -31.25
C LEU A 323 -2.72 -23.40 -31.29
N ALA A 324 -3.57 -23.21 -32.27
CA ALA A 324 -4.79 -23.94 -32.48
C ALA A 324 -4.57 -25.47 -32.61
N ALA A 325 -5.58 -26.20 -32.16
CA ALA A 325 -5.90 -27.60 -32.47
C ALA A 325 -5.27 -28.70 -31.64
N SER A 326 -6.17 -29.47 -30.98
CA SER A 326 -6.00 -30.84 -30.51
C SER A 326 -4.90 -31.12 -29.48
N VAL A 327 -5.13 -30.72 -28.22
CA VAL A 327 -4.43 -31.27 -27.05
C VAL A 327 -5.40 -31.38 -25.88
N GLU A 328 -5.35 -32.47 -25.18
CA GLU A 328 -6.02 -32.78 -23.91
C GLU A 328 -6.00 -31.51 -22.98
N MET A 329 -7.15 -31.21 -22.37
CA MET A 329 -7.30 -30.07 -21.45
C MET A 329 -6.21 -30.16 -20.36
N PRO A 330 -5.40 -29.09 -20.16
CA PRO A 330 -4.50 -29.07 -19.01
C PRO A 330 -5.32 -29.24 -17.74
N ALA A 331 -4.85 -30.09 -16.83
CA ALA A 331 -5.54 -30.39 -15.57
C ALA A 331 -5.84 -29.07 -14.85
N PHE A 332 -7.12 -28.83 -14.58
CA PHE A 332 -7.58 -27.64 -13.84
C PHE A 332 -6.86 -27.58 -12.49
N ASP A 333 -6.26 -26.42 -12.16
CA ASP A 333 -5.60 -26.25 -10.88
C ASP A 333 -6.64 -25.87 -9.80
N PRO A 334 -6.88 -26.74 -8.78
CA PRO A 334 -7.83 -26.45 -7.71
C PRO A 334 -7.52 -25.19 -6.88
N ASP A 335 -6.26 -24.73 -6.83
CA ASP A 335 -5.87 -23.51 -6.11
C ASP A 335 -6.39 -22.23 -6.74
N LEU A 336 -6.87 -22.30 -7.99
CA LEU A 336 -7.58 -21.19 -8.65
C LEU A 336 -8.94 -20.89 -8.00
N ILE A 337 -9.56 -21.87 -7.32
CA ILE A 337 -10.84 -21.68 -6.64
C ILE A 337 -10.62 -20.76 -5.42
N LYS A 338 -11.30 -19.62 -5.43
CA LYS A 338 -11.27 -18.61 -4.35
C LYS A 338 -12.65 -18.50 -3.70
N GLY A 339 -12.69 -18.08 -2.45
CA GLY A 339 -13.96 -17.93 -1.73
C GLY A 339 -14.97 -16.98 -2.38
N LYS A 340 -14.52 -16.08 -3.27
CA LYS A 340 -15.36 -15.18 -4.08
C LYS A 340 -16.05 -15.86 -5.26
N ASN A 341 -15.56 -17.01 -5.72
CA ASN A 341 -16.14 -17.74 -6.83
C ASN A 341 -17.44 -18.41 -6.39
N THR A 342 -18.35 -18.61 -7.34
CA THR A 342 -19.60 -19.32 -7.10
C THR A 342 -19.41 -20.80 -7.41
N PHE A 343 -20.22 -21.66 -6.82
CA PHE A 343 -20.23 -23.09 -7.16
C PHE A 343 -20.61 -23.32 -8.62
N ALA A 344 -21.50 -22.48 -9.17
CA ALA A 344 -21.90 -22.53 -10.58
C ALA A 344 -20.70 -22.28 -11.51
N GLU A 345 -19.87 -21.23 -11.22
CA GLU A 345 -18.66 -20.97 -11.99
C GLU A 345 -17.67 -22.14 -11.93
N VAL A 346 -17.49 -22.74 -10.75
CA VAL A 346 -16.59 -23.88 -10.59
C VAL A 346 -17.11 -25.09 -11.34
N ALA A 347 -18.41 -25.37 -11.26
CA ALA A 347 -19.05 -26.47 -11.99
C ALA A 347 -18.88 -26.33 -13.51
N ASP A 348 -19.17 -25.14 -14.05
CA ASP A 348 -19.09 -24.86 -15.49
C ASP A 348 -17.65 -24.95 -16.04
N LEU A 349 -16.63 -24.60 -15.22
CA LEU A 349 -15.23 -24.68 -15.60
C LEU A 349 -14.62 -26.08 -15.49
N THR A 350 -15.05 -26.84 -14.49
CA THR A 350 -14.49 -28.17 -14.21
C THR A 350 -15.27 -29.30 -14.87
N GLY A 351 -16.48 -29.01 -15.39
CA GLY A 351 -17.40 -30.02 -15.93
C GLY A 351 -18.03 -30.92 -14.87
N ILE A 352 -17.87 -30.57 -13.57
CA ILE A 352 -18.51 -31.31 -12.48
C ILE A 352 -19.98 -30.91 -12.40
N GLU A 353 -20.87 -31.88 -12.30
CA GLU A 353 -22.30 -31.62 -12.20
C GLU A 353 -22.62 -30.72 -10.97
N ARG A 354 -23.43 -29.69 -11.16
CA ARG A 354 -23.84 -28.74 -10.11
C ARG A 354 -24.46 -29.44 -8.90
N HIS A 355 -25.21 -30.52 -9.16
CA HIS A 355 -25.84 -31.33 -8.11
C HIS A 355 -24.83 -32.02 -7.18
N ALA A 356 -23.63 -32.36 -7.66
CA ALA A 356 -22.58 -32.96 -6.86
C ALA A 356 -22.08 -32.02 -5.72
N PHE A 357 -22.11 -30.69 -5.97
CA PHE A 357 -21.79 -29.71 -4.92
C PHE A 357 -22.93 -29.57 -3.91
N VAL A 358 -24.18 -29.62 -4.37
CA VAL A 358 -25.35 -29.57 -3.49
C VAL A 358 -25.34 -30.77 -2.51
N GLU A 359 -25.12 -31.96 -3.03
CA GLU A 359 -25.07 -33.19 -2.23
C GLU A 359 -23.88 -33.21 -1.25
N LYS A 360 -22.68 -32.83 -1.73
CA LYS A 360 -21.45 -32.87 -0.92
C LYS A 360 -21.43 -31.85 0.21
N PHE A 361 -21.88 -30.62 -0.03
CA PHE A 361 -21.75 -29.51 0.91
C PHE A 361 -23.07 -29.16 1.62
N GLY A 362 -24.18 -29.84 1.29
CA GLY A 362 -25.49 -29.57 1.91
C GLY A 362 -26.04 -28.18 1.61
N ILE A 363 -25.68 -27.61 0.45
CA ILE A 363 -26.13 -26.31 -0.02
C ILE A 363 -27.44 -26.45 -0.81
N THR A 364 -28.18 -25.36 -0.99
CA THR A 364 -29.37 -25.34 -1.86
C THR A 364 -29.00 -24.94 -3.28
N GLU A 365 -29.89 -25.21 -4.26
CA GLU A 365 -29.66 -24.74 -5.64
C GLU A 365 -29.53 -23.21 -5.74
N ALA A 366 -30.21 -22.46 -4.86
CA ALA A 366 -30.09 -21.01 -4.78
C ALA A 366 -28.71 -20.55 -4.26
N ASP A 367 -27.96 -21.40 -3.56
CA ASP A 367 -26.64 -21.10 -3.06
C ASP A 367 -25.55 -21.34 -4.11
N LEU A 368 -25.85 -22.02 -5.21
CA LEU A 368 -24.90 -22.24 -6.31
C LEU A 368 -24.42 -20.95 -6.97
N GLU A 369 -25.26 -19.92 -7.01
CA GLU A 369 -24.94 -18.60 -7.56
C GLU A 369 -24.31 -17.65 -6.53
N LYS A 370 -24.21 -18.07 -5.26
CA LYS A 370 -23.57 -17.28 -4.21
C LYS A 370 -22.07 -17.55 -4.11
N PRO A 371 -21.26 -16.60 -3.63
CA PRO A 371 -19.87 -16.84 -3.33
C PRO A 371 -19.69 -18.01 -2.36
N ILE A 372 -18.71 -18.89 -2.63
CA ILE A 372 -18.41 -20.08 -1.81
C ILE A 372 -18.19 -19.69 -0.34
N LYS A 373 -17.49 -18.57 -0.09
CA LYS A 373 -17.23 -18.05 1.25
C LYS A 373 -18.50 -17.69 2.01
N ASP A 374 -19.50 -17.14 1.33
CA ASP A 374 -20.74 -16.70 1.95
C ASP A 374 -21.57 -17.93 2.37
N SER A 375 -21.66 -18.93 1.52
CA SER A 375 -22.31 -20.21 1.81
C SER A 375 -21.57 -20.97 2.93
N ALA A 376 -20.24 -20.97 2.90
CA ALA A 376 -19.42 -21.60 3.94
C ALA A 376 -19.62 -20.90 5.31
N ASN A 377 -19.67 -19.58 5.36
CA ASN A 377 -19.91 -18.81 6.59
C ASN A 377 -21.34 -19.01 7.12
N ALA A 378 -22.33 -19.11 6.24
CA ALA A 378 -23.74 -19.31 6.62
C ALA A 378 -24.00 -20.68 7.22
N LEU A 379 -23.38 -21.73 6.68
CA LEU A 379 -23.57 -23.12 7.09
C LEU A 379 -22.56 -23.57 8.17
N GLY A 380 -21.35 -23.01 8.17
CA GLY A 380 -20.29 -23.36 9.13
C GLY A 380 -19.77 -24.82 9.03
N THR A 381 -20.13 -25.54 7.97
CA THR A 381 -19.86 -26.98 7.81
C THR A 381 -18.64 -27.26 6.92
N PHE A 382 -18.21 -26.30 6.09
CA PHE A 382 -17.09 -26.46 5.17
C PHE A 382 -16.35 -25.10 4.98
N ALA A 383 -15.15 -25.16 4.42
CA ALA A 383 -14.35 -24.01 4.02
C ALA A 383 -14.05 -24.05 2.51
N THR A 384 -13.52 -22.97 1.95
CA THR A 384 -13.12 -22.91 0.54
C THR A 384 -12.07 -24.01 0.21
N GLY A 385 -11.20 -24.34 1.17
CA GLY A 385 -10.24 -25.42 1.05
C GLY A 385 -10.88 -26.80 0.81
N ASP A 386 -12.01 -27.07 1.46
CA ASP A 386 -12.73 -28.34 1.30
C ASP A 386 -13.33 -28.44 -0.12
N VAL A 387 -13.75 -27.32 -0.71
CA VAL A 387 -14.23 -27.28 -2.10
C VAL A 387 -13.09 -27.56 -3.08
N ARG A 388 -11.89 -27.05 -2.84
CA ARG A 388 -10.70 -27.35 -3.66
C ARG A 388 -10.34 -28.83 -3.61
N VAL A 389 -10.34 -29.43 -2.43
CA VAL A 389 -10.07 -30.86 -2.23
C VAL A 389 -11.11 -31.69 -2.96
N PHE A 390 -12.39 -31.37 -2.85
CA PHE A 390 -13.47 -32.08 -3.56
C PHE A 390 -13.32 -32.01 -5.08
N VAL A 391 -12.99 -30.83 -5.62
CA VAL A 391 -12.75 -30.64 -7.06
C VAL A 391 -11.51 -31.44 -7.51
N ALA A 392 -10.43 -31.41 -6.74
CA ALA A 392 -9.23 -32.20 -7.02
C ALA A 392 -9.53 -33.73 -7.08
N GLU A 393 -10.30 -34.21 -6.11
CA GLU A 393 -10.75 -35.61 -6.06
C GLU A 393 -11.57 -35.99 -7.31
N LYS A 394 -12.54 -35.15 -7.69
CA LYS A 394 -13.39 -35.37 -8.87
C LYS A 394 -12.62 -35.31 -10.20
N LEU A 395 -11.57 -34.51 -10.27
CA LEU A 395 -10.68 -34.39 -11.44
C LEU A 395 -9.57 -35.50 -11.45
N GLY A 396 -9.50 -36.35 -10.43
CA GLY A 396 -8.51 -37.43 -10.35
C GLY A 396 -7.10 -36.95 -9.98
N ILE A 397 -6.94 -35.79 -9.39
CA ILE A 397 -5.66 -35.23 -8.93
C ILE A 397 -5.31 -35.88 -7.60
N GLN A 398 -4.43 -36.89 -7.65
CA GLN A 398 -4.02 -37.67 -6.46
C GLN A 398 -3.07 -36.84 -5.57
N GLY A 399 -3.32 -36.87 -4.26
CA GLY A 399 -2.43 -36.26 -3.25
C GLY A 399 -2.57 -34.74 -3.09
N TYR A 400 -3.60 -34.10 -3.66
CA TYR A 400 -3.86 -32.68 -3.45
C TYR A 400 -4.32 -32.43 -1.99
N VAL A 401 -3.60 -31.56 -1.30
CA VAL A 401 -3.95 -31.06 0.04
C VAL A 401 -4.03 -29.53 -0.03
N SER A 402 -5.16 -28.96 0.36
CA SER A 402 -5.32 -27.51 0.40
C SER A 402 -4.56 -26.93 1.58
N ALA A 403 -3.83 -25.87 1.38
CA ALA A 403 -3.09 -25.15 2.45
C ALA A 403 -3.97 -24.67 3.61
N GLU A 404 -5.30 -24.59 3.41
CA GLU A 404 -6.27 -24.22 4.45
C GLU A 404 -6.70 -25.42 5.30
N THR A 405 -6.47 -26.65 4.85
CA THR A 405 -6.86 -27.86 5.55
C THR A 405 -5.77 -28.32 6.52
N GLU A 406 -4.50 -27.96 6.30
CA GLU A 406 -3.38 -28.28 7.21
C GLU A 406 -3.38 -27.48 8.51
N MET A 407 -4.19 -26.43 8.65
CA MET A 407 -4.25 -25.56 9.83
C MET A 407 -5.42 -25.86 10.78
N LYS A 408 -6.14 -26.96 10.58
CA LYS A 408 -7.10 -27.50 11.55
C LYS A 408 -6.46 -28.68 12.28
#